data_69f03221e4351c9a2786c564a233d86d
#
_entry.id   69f03221e4351c9a2786c564a233d86d
#
_cell.length_a   1.000
_cell.length_b   1.000
_cell.length_c   1.000
_cell.angle_alpha   90.00
_cell.angle_beta   90.00
_cell.angle_gamma   90.00
#
_symmetry.space_group_name_H-M   'P 1'
#
loop_
_entity.id
_entity.type
_entity.pdbx_description
1 polymer ?
#
loop_
_entity_poly.entity_id
_entity_poly.type
_entity_poly.pdbx_seq_one_letter_code
_entity_poly.pdbx_strand_id
1 'polypeptide(L)'
;MTYILMALFAAVAVALDQFTKALTVANIPLYTRVPFFDGVFHFTYVQNTGAAFSSFRGQQWLFALIFAVFTAVLIYELWKNTMGFLPFERWCLAAIWAGGLGNMIDRVRLGYVVDMIEVEFIRFPVFNVADCFITCGCVLLIAHLILFNKDFFKN
;
A
#
# COMPACT_ATOMS: atom_id res chain seq x y z
N MET A 1 23.82 4.62 -5.06
CA MET A 1 22.99 4.32 -6.24
C MET A 1 21.69 3.59 -5.87
N THR A 2 21.72 2.50 -5.15
CA THR A 2 20.52 1.69 -4.81
C THR A 2 19.43 2.48 -4.07
N TYR A 3 19.76 3.28 -3.06
CA TYR A 3 18.76 4.06 -2.31
C TYR A 3 18.08 5.15 -3.15
N ILE A 4 18.81 5.76 -4.11
CA ILE A 4 18.22 6.72 -5.04
C ILE A 4 17.20 6.03 -5.95
N LEU A 5 17.52 4.84 -6.45
CA LEU A 5 16.58 4.05 -7.26
C LEU A 5 15.34 3.61 -6.47
N MET A 6 15.51 3.23 -5.20
CA MET A 6 14.39 2.91 -4.31
C MET A 6 13.50 4.14 -4.05
N ALA A 7 14.09 5.32 -3.85
CA ALA A 7 13.35 6.56 -3.69
C ALA A 7 12.58 6.94 -4.96
N LEU A 8 13.20 6.79 -6.14
CA LEU A 8 12.54 7.00 -7.44
C LEU A 8 11.39 6.01 -7.65
N PHE A 9 11.61 4.74 -7.35
CA PHE A 9 10.56 3.73 -7.40
C PHE A 9 9.37 4.10 -6.49
N ALA A 10 9.65 4.46 -5.24
CA ALA A 10 8.61 4.87 -4.30
C ALA A 10 7.84 6.11 -4.79
N ALA A 11 8.55 7.10 -5.35
CA ALA A 11 7.92 8.29 -5.93
C ALA A 11 7.00 7.94 -7.11
N VAL A 12 7.44 7.05 -8.01
CA VAL A 12 6.62 6.57 -9.14
C VAL A 12 5.41 5.78 -8.65
N ALA A 13 5.58 4.89 -7.66
CA ALA A 13 4.49 4.10 -7.09
C ALA A 13 3.41 5.00 -6.44
N VAL A 14 3.83 5.99 -5.65
CA VAL A 14 2.91 6.99 -5.06
C VAL A 14 2.23 7.84 -6.13
N ALA A 15 2.98 8.29 -7.15
CA ALA A 15 2.41 9.07 -8.24
C ALA A 15 1.35 8.26 -9.02
N LEU A 16 1.61 6.99 -9.29
CA LEU A 16 0.67 6.08 -9.95
C LEU A 16 -0.61 5.89 -9.11
N ASP A 17 -0.46 5.65 -7.81
CA ASP A 17 -1.59 5.53 -6.89
C ASP A 17 -2.44 6.81 -6.88
N GLN A 18 -1.84 7.96 -6.67
CA GLN A 18 -2.55 9.25 -6.62
C GLN A 18 -3.18 9.62 -7.97
N PHE A 19 -2.53 9.27 -9.08
CA PHE A 19 -3.08 9.48 -10.42
C PHE A 19 -4.33 8.61 -10.65
N THR A 20 -4.29 7.32 -10.31
CA THR A 20 -5.47 6.44 -10.45
C THR A 20 -6.62 6.86 -9.55
N LYS A 21 -6.35 7.29 -8.32
CA LYS A 21 -7.33 7.86 -7.41
C LYS A 21 -7.97 9.14 -7.96
N ALA A 22 -7.15 10.04 -8.52
CA ALA A 22 -7.66 11.27 -9.14
C ALA A 22 -8.55 10.97 -10.36
N LEU A 23 -8.15 10.01 -11.21
CA LEU A 23 -8.97 9.56 -12.34
C LEU A 23 -10.31 8.96 -11.87
N THR A 24 -10.31 8.15 -10.81
CA THR A 24 -11.51 7.57 -10.22
C THR A 24 -12.48 8.65 -9.76
N VAL A 25 -12.00 9.60 -8.96
CA VAL A 25 -12.83 10.70 -8.44
C VAL A 25 -13.39 11.58 -9.56
N ALA A 26 -12.63 11.79 -10.64
CA ALA A 26 -13.04 12.65 -11.76
C ALA A 26 -14.09 11.99 -12.67
N ASN A 27 -14.08 10.63 -12.78
CA ASN A 27 -14.86 9.95 -13.82
C ASN A 27 -15.93 8.99 -13.28
N ILE A 28 -15.86 8.57 -12.03
CA ILE A 28 -16.79 7.61 -11.45
C ILE A 28 -17.58 8.27 -10.33
N PRO A 29 -18.93 8.37 -10.44
CA PRO A 29 -19.75 8.85 -9.32
C PRO A 29 -19.60 7.96 -8.09
N LEU A 30 -19.69 8.56 -6.90
CA LEU A 30 -19.55 7.86 -5.62
C LEU A 30 -20.53 6.67 -5.54
N TYR A 31 -20.00 5.49 -5.15
CA TYR A 31 -20.71 4.20 -5.04
C TYR A 31 -21.30 3.67 -6.36
N THR A 32 -20.83 4.17 -7.50
CA THR A 32 -21.24 3.66 -8.81
C THR A 32 -20.24 2.61 -9.29
N ARG A 33 -20.74 1.54 -9.91
CA ARG A 33 -19.94 0.47 -10.52
C ARG A 33 -19.82 0.69 -12.01
N VAL A 34 -18.62 0.60 -12.54
CA VAL A 34 -18.30 0.65 -13.97
C VAL A 34 -17.69 -0.70 -14.35
N PRO A 35 -18.40 -1.56 -15.10
CA PRO A 35 -17.88 -2.86 -15.50
C PRO A 35 -16.58 -2.72 -16.29
N PHE A 36 -15.61 -3.60 -16.04
CA PHE A 36 -14.37 -3.65 -16.79
C PHE A 36 -14.10 -5.06 -17.34
N PHE A 37 -14.13 -6.09 -16.47
CA PHE A 37 -14.16 -7.49 -16.86
C PHE A 37 -15.31 -8.18 -16.15
N ASP A 38 -16.37 -8.51 -16.88
CA ASP A 38 -17.57 -9.14 -16.33
C ASP A 38 -17.22 -10.43 -15.59
N GLY A 39 -17.75 -10.58 -14.39
CA GLY A 39 -17.50 -11.72 -13.51
C GLY A 39 -16.14 -11.75 -12.82
N VAL A 40 -15.24 -10.82 -13.12
CA VAL A 40 -13.89 -10.75 -12.52
C VAL A 40 -13.75 -9.53 -11.64
N PHE A 41 -13.79 -8.34 -12.21
CA PHE A 41 -13.75 -7.09 -11.45
C PHE A 41 -14.36 -5.92 -12.22
N HIS A 42 -14.79 -4.93 -11.47
CA HIS A 42 -15.24 -3.63 -11.98
C HIS A 42 -14.57 -2.50 -11.22
N PHE A 43 -14.57 -1.32 -11.82
CA PHE A 43 -14.17 -0.11 -11.12
C PHE A 43 -15.36 0.49 -10.36
N THR A 44 -15.07 1.02 -9.20
CA THR A 44 -16.05 1.75 -8.39
C THR A 44 -15.37 2.93 -7.71
N TYR A 45 -16.12 3.81 -7.07
CA TYR A 45 -15.56 4.84 -6.20
C TYR A 45 -16.12 4.68 -4.80
N VAL A 46 -15.24 4.37 -3.85
CA VAL A 46 -15.60 4.22 -2.44
C VAL A 46 -14.71 5.12 -1.58
N GLN A 47 -15.30 5.79 -0.59
CA GLN A 47 -14.59 6.57 0.43
C GLN A 47 -14.40 5.72 1.67
N ASN A 48 -13.17 5.24 1.90
CA ASN A 48 -12.83 4.38 3.02
C ASN A 48 -12.28 5.19 4.19
N THR A 49 -13.06 5.34 5.26
CA THR A 49 -12.67 6.06 6.49
C THR A 49 -11.94 5.18 7.52
N GLY A 50 -11.74 3.90 7.23
CA GLY A 50 -11.08 2.93 8.12
C GLY A 50 -9.92 2.19 7.46
N ALA A 51 -9.67 0.98 7.94
CA ALA A 51 -8.85 -0.04 7.29
C ALA A 51 -9.71 -1.03 6.51
N ALA A 52 -9.13 -2.19 6.14
CA ALA A 52 -9.88 -3.28 5.53
C ALA A 52 -11.13 -3.64 6.37
N PHE A 53 -12.22 -3.94 5.67
CA PHE A 53 -13.54 -4.22 6.29
C PHE A 53 -14.07 -3.07 7.18
N SER A 54 -13.68 -1.83 6.89
CA SER A 54 -14.07 -0.62 7.65
C SER A 54 -13.65 -0.65 9.14
N SER A 55 -12.61 -1.41 9.49
CA SER A 55 -12.07 -1.42 10.85
C SER A 55 -11.44 -0.06 11.19
N PHE A 56 -11.50 0.33 12.47
CA PHE A 56 -10.94 1.60 13.00
C PHE A 56 -11.46 2.86 12.31
N ARG A 57 -12.75 2.89 11.94
CA ARG A 57 -13.36 4.09 11.33
C ARG A 57 -13.12 5.34 12.18
N GLY A 58 -12.72 6.43 11.53
CA GLY A 58 -12.50 7.73 12.19
C GLY A 58 -11.19 7.84 12.98
N GLN A 59 -10.41 6.76 13.12
CA GLN A 59 -9.15 6.78 13.87
C GLN A 59 -7.95 7.13 12.97
N GLN A 60 -8.02 8.24 12.26
CA GLN A 60 -6.96 8.65 11.32
C GLN A 60 -5.59 8.82 11.98
N TRP A 61 -5.57 9.28 13.25
CA TRP A 61 -4.35 9.42 14.03
C TRP A 61 -3.62 8.09 14.25
N LEU A 62 -4.36 6.98 14.41
CA LEU A 62 -3.77 5.66 14.59
C LEU A 62 -3.01 5.21 13.34
N PHE A 63 -3.59 5.42 12.15
CA PHE A 63 -2.91 5.13 10.89
C PHE A 63 -1.66 5.99 10.71
N ALA A 64 -1.73 7.28 11.08
CA ALA A 64 -0.58 8.18 11.04
C ALA A 64 0.52 7.72 11.99
N LEU A 65 0.18 7.31 13.21
CA LEU A 65 1.13 6.78 14.18
C LEU A 65 1.80 5.50 13.67
N ILE A 66 1.01 4.52 13.19
CA ILE A 66 1.54 3.27 12.65
C ILE A 66 2.49 3.55 11.49
N PHE A 67 2.10 4.41 10.55
CA PHE A 67 2.93 4.76 9.42
C PHE A 67 4.21 5.51 9.82
N ALA A 68 4.14 6.41 10.80
CA ALA A 68 5.30 7.12 11.33
C ALA A 68 6.30 6.16 12.01
N VAL A 69 5.82 5.23 12.83
CA VAL A 69 6.64 4.20 13.47
C VAL A 69 7.27 3.30 12.41
N PHE A 70 6.50 2.82 11.45
CA PHE A 70 7.03 2.02 10.34
C PHE A 70 8.11 2.76 9.55
N THR A 71 7.88 4.04 9.24
CA THR A 71 8.86 4.88 8.55
C THR A 71 10.15 5.03 9.34
N ALA A 72 10.05 5.29 10.65
CA ALA A 72 11.22 5.42 11.52
C ALA A 72 12.04 4.12 11.58
N VAL A 73 11.37 2.97 11.74
CA VAL A 73 12.01 1.65 11.73
C VAL A 73 12.65 1.37 10.37
N LEU A 74 11.97 1.66 9.26
CA LEU A 74 12.51 1.46 7.92
C LEU A 74 13.77 2.31 7.69
N ILE A 75 13.76 3.60 8.06
CA ILE A 75 14.94 4.47 7.93
C ILE A 75 16.12 3.92 8.77
N TYR A 76 15.83 3.50 10.00
CA TYR A 76 16.84 2.91 10.87
C TYR A 76 17.45 1.65 10.26
N GLU A 77 16.62 0.74 9.73
CA GLU A 77 17.07 -0.50 9.09
C GLU A 77 17.83 -0.26 7.78
N LEU A 78 17.40 0.70 6.96
CA LEU A 78 18.14 1.08 5.75
C LEU A 78 19.54 1.65 6.09
N TRP A 79 19.68 2.29 7.26
CA TRP A 79 20.96 2.84 7.73
C TRP A 79 21.85 1.78 8.39
N LYS A 80 21.29 0.98 9.30
CA LYS A 80 22.06 0.07 10.17
C LYS A 80 22.07 -1.38 9.68
N ASN A 81 21.02 -1.82 8.98
CA ASN A 81 20.80 -3.21 8.58
C ASN A 81 20.92 -4.21 9.73
N THR A 82 20.35 -3.89 10.90
CA THR A 82 20.43 -4.71 12.10
C THR A 82 19.69 -6.03 11.96
N MET A 83 18.57 -6.03 11.21
CA MET A 83 17.77 -7.23 10.92
C MET A 83 18.34 -8.09 9.76
N GLY A 84 19.41 -7.64 9.09
CA GLY A 84 20.05 -8.43 8.04
C GLY A 84 19.22 -8.56 6.74
N PHE A 85 18.40 -7.56 6.41
CA PHE A 85 17.62 -7.58 5.17
C PHE A 85 18.51 -7.60 3.92
N LEU A 86 18.22 -8.55 3.03
CA LEU A 86 18.85 -8.66 1.72
C LEU A 86 18.37 -7.56 0.76
N PRO A 87 19.10 -7.28 -0.33
CA PRO A 87 18.70 -6.22 -1.27
C PRO A 87 17.28 -6.31 -1.78
N PHE A 88 16.80 -7.50 -2.14
CA PHE A 88 15.42 -7.72 -2.60
C PHE A 88 14.38 -7.38 -1.53
N GLU A 89 14.63 -7.76 -0.28
CA GLU A 89 13.75 -7.49 0.86
C GLU A 89 13.60 -5.99 1.11
N ARG A 90 14.68 -5.22 0.92
CA ARG A 90 14.63 -3.75 1.00
C ARG A 90 13.74 -3.13 -0.09
N TRP A 91 13.71 -3.70 -1.30
CA TRP A 91 12.77 -3.29 -2.34
C TRP A 91 11.33 -3.60 -1.97
N CYS A 92 11.07 -4.75 -1.36
CA CYS A 92 9.74 -5.08 -0.83
C CYS A 92 9.31 -4.08 0.25
N LEU A 93 10.20 -3.73 1.18
CA LEU A 93 9.94 -2.72 2.21
C LEU A 93 9.68 -1.33 1.60
N ALA A 94 10.39 -0.96 0.54
CA ALA A 94 10.14 0.29 -0.19
C ALA A 94 8.76 0.29 -0.86
N ALA A 95 8.31 -0.84 -1.42
CA ALA A 95 6.98 -0.98 -2.00
C ALA A 95 5.88 -0.84 -0.93
N ILE A 96 6.04 -1.51 0.21
CA ILE A 96 5.11 -1.41 1.35
C ILE A 96 5.03 0.05 1.83
N TRP A 97 6.18 0.71 1.97
CA TRP A 97 6.23 2.11 2.42
C TRP A 97 5.56 3.05 1.41
N ALA A 98 5.81 2.86 0.12
CA ALA A 98 5.20 3.67 -0.94
C ALA A 98 3.67 3.55 -0.95
N GLY A 99 3.13 2.32 -0.82
CA GLY A 99 1.69 2.10 -0.69
C GLY A 99 1.13 2.73 0.59
N GLY A 100 1.82 2.55 1.73
CA GLY A 100 1.45 3.22 2.98
C GLY A 100 1.40 4.74 2.85
N LEU A 101 2.39 5.36 2.17
CA LEU A 101 2.43 6.79 1.91
C LEU A 101 1.27 7.24 1.02
N GLY A 102 0.96 6.52 -0.06
CA GLY A 102 -0.17 6.81 -0.94
C GLY A 102 -1.48 6.89 -0.17
N ASN A 103 -1.75 5.92 0.69
CA ASN A 103 -2.95 5.91 1.54
C ASN A 103 -2.90 6.97 2.66
N MET A 104 -1.73 7.34 3.15
CA MET A 104 -1.59 8.44 4.13
C MET A 104 -1.82 9.82 3.53
N ILE A 105 -1.40 10.05 2.28
CA ILE A 105 -1.68 11.30 1.56
C ILE A 105 -3.19 11.54 1.50
N ASP A 106 -3.97 10.52 1.15
CA ASP A 106 -5.43 10.64 1.11
C ASP A 106 -6.01 10.95 2.49
N ARG A 107 -5.59 10.23 3.52
CA ARG A 107 -6.07 10.44 4.90
C ARG A 107 -5.82 11.86 5.41
N VAL A 108 -4.64 12.39 5.13
CA VAL A 108 -4.28 13.75 5.57
C VAL A 108 -5.05 14.82 4.77
N ARG A 109 -5.25 14.61 3.46
CA ARG A 109 -5.89 15.59 2.58
C ARG A 109 -7.41 15.54 2.59
N LEU A 110 -7.97 14.31 2.67
CA LEU A 110 -9.40 14.05 2.43
C LEU A 110 -10.12 13.55 3.69
N GLY A 111 -9.40 12.99 4.66
CA GLY A 111 -9.99 12.31 5.83
C GLY A 111 -10.46 10.88 5.53
N TYR A 112 -10.28 10.39 4.30
CA TYR A 112 -10.60 9.02 3.86
C TYR A 112 -9.62 8.59 2.78
N VAL A 113 -9.63 7.30 2.43
CA VAL A 113 -8.87 6.75 1.30
C VAL A 113 -9.83 6.54 0.12
N VAL A 114 -9.37 6.85 -1.09
CA VAL A 114 -10.10 6.55 -2.33
C VAL A 114 -9.80 5.11 -2.73
N ASP A 115 -10.83 4.24 -2.70
CA ASP A 115 -10.75 2.87 -3.18
C ASP A 115 -11.54 2.70 -4.48
N MET A 116 -11.03 1.86 -5.41
CA MET A 116 -11.62 1.78 -6.75
C MET A 116 -11.70 0.40 -7.38
N ILE A 117 -11.03 -0.62 -6.88
CA ILE A 117 -11.02 -1.97 -7.48
C ILE A 117 -11.92 -2.88 -6.64
N GLU A 118 -13.01 -3.35 -7.23
CA GLU A 118 -13.95 -4.29 -6.60
C GLU A 118 -13.94 -5.62 -7.36
N VAL A 119 -13.60 -6.72 -6.66
CA VAL A 119 -13.59 -8.07 -7.23
C VAL A 119 -14.98 -8.67 -7.13
N GLU A 120 -15.48 -9.32 -8.21
CA GLU A 120 -16.86 -9.84 -8.26
C GLU A 120 -17.00 -11.28 -7.76
N PHE A 121 -16.00 -12.13 -8.04
CA PHE A 121 -16.12 -13.58 -7.79
C PHE A 121 -15.91 -13.99 -6.31
N ILE A 122 -15.48 -13.04 -5.45
CA ILE A 122 -15.34 -13.24 -4.00
C ILE A 122 -15.83 -11.99 -3.26
N ARG A 123 -16.25 -12.18 -2.00
CA ARG A 123 -16.51 -11.04 -1.10
C ARG A 123 -15.19 -10.49 -0.57
N PHE A 124 -14.66 -9.51 -1.27
CA PHE A 124 -13.41 -8.83 -0.90
C PHE A 124 -13.65 -7.33 -0.78
N PRO A 125 -13.05 -6.64 0.18
CA PRO A 125 -13.15 -5.19 0.28
C PRO A 125 -12.66 -4.52 -1.00
N VAL A 126 -13.29 -3.41 -1.37
CA VAL A 126 -12.77 -2.55 -2.44
C VAL A 126 -11.40 -2.03 -2.01
N PHE A 127 -10.45 -1.97 -2.92
CA PHE A 127 -9.07 -1.60 -2.67
C PHE A 127 -8.52 -0.68 -3.78
N ASN A 128 -7.28 -0.26 -3.66
CA ASN A 128 -6.62 0.67 -4.56
C ASN A 128 -5.20 0.20 -4.94
N VAL A 129 -4.50 1.01 -5.75
CA VAL A 129 -3.15 0.70 -6.23
C VAL A 129 -2.13 0.69 -5.08
N ALA A 130 -2.27 1.56 -4.08
CA ALA A 130 -1.41 1.56 -2.89
C ALA A 130 -1.53 0.23 -2.11
N ASP A 131 -2.75 -0.32 -2.00
CA ASP A 131 -2.98 -1.61 -1.33
C ASP A 131 -2.33 -2.77 -2.11
N CYS A 132 -2.28 -2.70 -3.45
CA CYS A 132 -1.53 -3.66 -4.26
C CYS A 132 -0.03 -3.62 -3.91
N PHE A 133 0.59 -2.43 -3.79
CA PHE A 133 1.98 -2.30 -3.39
C PHE A 133 2.23 -2.85 -1.99
N ILE A 134 1.34 -2.57 -1.02
CA ILE A 134 1.45 -3.11 0.33
C ILE A 134 1.35 -4.63 0.31
N THR A 135 0.31 -5.19 -0.30
CA THR A 135 0.02 -6.62 -0.28
C THR A 135 1.10 -7.42 -1.02
N CYS A 136 1.43 -7.02 -2.26
CA CYS A 136 2.50 -7.68 -3.03
C CYS A 136 3.85 -7.55 -2.33
N GLY A 137 4.17 -6.38 -1.79
CA GLY A 137 5.38 -6.15 -1.03
C GLY A 137 5.48 -7.05 0.21
N CYS A 138 4.41 -7.18 0.98
CA CYS A 138 4.35 -8.07 2.14
C CYS A 138 4.50 -9.55 1.76
N VAL A 139 3.76 -10.01 0.75
CA VAL A 139 3.82 -11.41 0.30
C VAL A 139 5.21 -11.76 -0.21
N LEU A 140 5.80 -10.91 -1.04
CA LEU A 140 7.14 -11.13 -1.59
C LEU A 140 8.21 -11.05 -0.50
N LEU A 141 8.08 -10.13 0.46
CA LEU A 141 8.99 -10.02 1.61
C LEU A 141 8.97 -11.30 2.43
N ILE A 142 7.79 -11.74 2.86
CA ILE A 142 7.64 -12.94 3.70
C ILE A 142 8.14 -14.18 2.94
N ALA A 143 7.77 -14.34 1.68
CA ALA A 143 8.23 -15.46 0.87
C ALA A 143 9.76 -15.48 0.75
N HIS A 144 10.39 -14.33 0.50
CA HIS A 144 11.82 -14.23 0.36
C HIS A 144 12.56 -14.48 1.69
N LEU A 145 12.06 -13.95 2.80
CA LEU A 145 12.61 -14.22 4.14
C LEU A 145 12.60 -15.72 4.46
N ILE A 146 11.53 -16.42 4.16
CA ILE A 146 11.40 -17.86 4.46
C ILE A 146 12.28 -18.72 3.54
N LEU A 147 12.31 -18.39 2.24
CA LEU A 147 12.95 -19.25 1.24
C LEU A 147 14.44 -18.96 1.05
N PHE A 148 14.86 -17.72 1.19
CA PHE A 148 16.20 -17.27 0.78
C PHE A 148 17.03 -16.60 1.89
N ASN A 149 16.40 -16.05 2.95
CA ASN A 149 17.08 -15.40 4.05
C ASN A 149 16.98 -16.21 5.35
N LYS A 150 17.50 -17.44 5.35
CA LYS A 150 17.39 -18.36 6.49
C LYS A 150 18.11 -17.88 7.76
N ASP A 151 19.04 -16.94 7.63
CA ASP A 151 19.78 -16.40 8.77
C ASP A 151 19.01 -15.31 9.51
N PHE A 152 17.99 -14.72 8.86
CA PHE A 152 17.12 -13.72 9.47
C PHE A 152 16.44 -14.19 10.77
N PHE A 153 16.09 -15.47 10.85
CA PHE A 153 15.40 -16.06 12.01
C PHE A 153 16.36 -16.66 13.05
N LYS A 154 17.69 -16.53 12.86
CA LYS A 154 18.70 -17.08 13.78
C LYS A 154 19.32 -16.02 14.69
N ASN A 155 19.05 -14.74 14.38
CA ASN A 155 19.45 -13.59 15.19
C ASN A 155 18.24 -13.11 16.06
#